data_10f87ba041e03959ffe2ee394989d0a0
#
_entry.id   10f87ba041e03959ffe2ee394989d0a0
#
_cell.length_a   1.000
_cell.length_b   1.000
_cell.length_c   1.000
_cell.angle_alpha   90.00
_cell.angle_beta   90.00
_cell.angle_gamma   90.00
#
_symmetry.space_group_name_H-M   'P 1'
#
loop_
_entity.id
_entity.type
_entity.pdbx_description
1 polymer ?
#
loop_
_entity_poly.entity_id
_entity_poly.type
_entity_poly.pdbx_seq_one_letter_code
_entity_poly.pdbx_strand_id
1 'polypeptide(L)'
;FEGAGIMDSYAAQYYGLARLAGFEGNMMELGRFCVHPDAADPDIVRIAWAELTRFVDSQGIRLLFGCTSFKGTDPRAFLGTFALLAQDHLAPRAWHPTVAADEVVRFAELGSDGLGRKDALQHMPPLLRTYLLMGGWVSDHAVVDRHMNTLHVFTGLEIDAVPDLARIHI
;
A
#
# COMPACT_ATOMS: atom_id res chain seq x y z
N PHE A 1 -0.47 -7.46 14.82
CA PHE A 1 -0.75 -8.84 14.40
C PHE A 1 0.55 -9.64 14.41
N GLU A 2 0.43 -10.94 14.70
CA GLU A 2 1.49 -11.92 14.57
C GLU A 2 0.96 -13.15 13.83
N GLY A 3 1.75 -13.69 12.91
CA GLY A 3 1.41 -14.92 12.20
C GLY A 3 -0.01 -14.92 11.61
N ALA A 4 -0.80 -15.95 11.93
CA ALA A 4 -2.17 -16.10 11.42
C ALA A 4 -3.14 -15.00 11.88
N GLY A 5 -2.81 -14.22 12.92
CA GLY A 5 -3.62 -13.11 13.39
C GLY A 5 -3.85 -12.03 12.33
N ILE A 6 -3.01 -11.97 11.28
CA ILE A 6 -3.22 -11.05 10.15
C ILE A 6 -4.56 -11.28 9.43
N MET A 7 -5.14 -12.49 9.55
CA MET A 7 -6.43 -12.80 8.93
C MET A 7 -7.60 -12.06 9.58
N ASP A 8 -7.41 -11.47 10.76
CA ASP A 8 -8.40 -10.62 11.44
C ASP A 8 -8.28 -9.14 11.04
N SER A 9 -7.36 -8.79 10.13
CA SER A 9 -7.16 -7.43 9.64
C SER A 9 -8.29 -6.96 8.71
N TYR A 10 -8.43 -5.64 8.57
CA TYR A 10 -9.35 -5.07 7.59
C TYR A 10 -8.98 -5.48 6.16
N ALA A 11 -7.70 -5.50 5.84
CA ALA A 11 -7.22 -5.89 4.51
C ALA A 11 -7.56 -7.35 4.17
N ALA A 12 -7.66 -8.25 5.15
CA ALA A 12 -8.02 -9.65 4.93
C ALA A 12 -9.45 -9.86 4.41
N GLN A 13 -10.31 -8.83 4.50
CA GLN A 13 -11.65 -8.86 3.90
C GLN A 13 -11.61 -8.83 2.36
N TYR A 14 -10.51 -8.33 1.80
CA TYR A 14 -10.36 -8.08 0.35
C TYR A 14 -9.21 -8.87 -0.28
N TYR A 15 -8.23 -9.25 0.52
CA TYR A 15 -7.01 -9.92 0.06
C TYR A 15 -6.77 -11.22 0.79
N GLY A 16 -6.38 -12.26 0.06
CA GLY A 16 -5.94 -13.51 0.66
C GLY A 16 -4.52 -13.37 1.21
N LEU A 17 -4.40 -13.29 2.54
CA LEU A 17 -3.15 -12.99 3.25
C LEU A 17 -2.47 -14.23 3.84
N ALA A 18 -2.87 -15.44 3.42
CA ALA A 18 -2.35 -16.70 3.98
C ALA A 18 -0.82 -16.82 3.93
N ARG A 19 -0.16 -16.22 2.91
CA ARG A 19 1.30 -16.22 2.82
C ARG A 19 1.95 -15.35 3.89
N LEU A 20 1.32 -14.23 4.23
CA LEU A 20 1.78 -13.33 5.28
C LEU A 20 1.61 -13.91 6.69
N ALA A 21 0.79 -14.94 6.87
CA ALA A 21 0.72 -15.68 8.12
C ALA A 21 2.05 -16.36 8.49
N GLY A 22 2.95 -16.56 7.52
CA GLY A 22 4.31 -17.08 7.75
C GLY A 22 5.36 -15.97 7.98
N PHE A 23 4.96 -14.69 8.03
CA PHE A 23 5.90 -13.60 8.29
C PHE A 23 6.38 -13.63 9.74
N GLU A 24 7.71 -13.55 9.92
CA GLU A 24 8.33 -13.58 11.25
C GLU A 24 8.45 -12.16 11.81
N GLY A 25 7.66 -11.86 12.83
CA GLY A 25 7.67 -10.59 13.55
C GLY A 25 6.31 -9.90 13.59
N ASN A 26 6.27 -8.82 14.36
CA ASN A 26 5.06 -8.03 14.56
C ASN A 26 4.67 -7.30 13.27
N MET A 27 3.38 -7.38 12.93
CA MET A 27 2.78 -6.70 11.79
C MET A 27 1.77 -5.66 12.28
N MET A 28 1.71 -4.52 11.63
CA MET A 28 0.74 -3.47 11.93
C MET A 28 0.00 -3.03 10.67
N GLU A 29 -1.33 -3.02 10.73
CA GLU A 29 -2.15 -2.45 9.69
C GLU A 29 -2.31 -0.95 9.90
N LEU A 30 -1.94 -0.17 8.87
CA LEU A 30 -2.23 1.26 8.80
C LEU A 30 -3.45 1.46 7.92
N GLY A 31 -4.58 1.76 8.55
CA GLY A 31 -5.84 2.00 7.88
C GLY A 31 -6.37 3.40 8.11
N ARG A 32 -7.15 3.90 7.13
CA ARG A 32 -7.90 5.16 7.22
C ARG A 32 -7.08 6.39 7.61
N PHE A 33 -5.82 6.42 7.19
CA PHE A 33 -4.99 7.61 7.37
C PHE A 33 -5.55 8.74 6.51
N CYS A 34 -6.12 9.75 7.14
CA CYS A 34 -6.69 10.92 6.46
C CYS A 34 -6.44 12.18 7.28
N VAL A 35 -6.30 13.29 6.58
CA VAL A 35 -6.18 14.64 7.17
C VAL A 35 -7.47 15.39 6.87
N HIS A 36 -7.98 16.12 7.87
CA HIS A 36 -9.19 16.92 7.69
C HIS A 36 -8.99 17.95 6.56
N PRO A 37 -9.99 18.16 5.68
CA PRO A 37 -9.82 19.06 4.52
C PRO A 37 -9.42 20.50 4.90
N ASP A 38 -9.87 20.98 6.05
CA ASP A 38 -9.56 22.33 6.53
C ASP A 38 -8.20 22.41 7.26
N ALA A 39 -7.55 21.27 7.49
CA ALA A 39 -6.24 21.19 8.12
C ALA A 39 -5.16 21.06 7.02
N ALA A 40 -4.95 22.14 6.26
CA ALA A 40 -4.03 22.13 5.10
C ALA A 40 -2.54 22.33 5.47
N ASP A 41 -2.17 22.10 6.74
CA ASP A 41 -0.78 22.24 7.19
C ASP A 41 0.05 20.99 6.80
N PRO A 42 1.08 21.12 5.95
CA PRO A 42 1.96 20.02 5.58
C PRO A 42 2.68 19.38 6.78
N ASP A 43 2.88 20.12 7.87
CA ASP A 43 3.54 19.61 9.06
C ASP A 43 2.71 18.57 9.80
N ILE A 44 1.39 18.55 9.63
CA ILE A 44 0.52 17.53 10.23
C ILE A 44 0.93 16.13 9.74
N VAL A 45 1.10 15.96 8.43
CA VAL A 45 1.50 14.67 7.85
C VAL A 45 2.90 14.28 8.34
N ARG A 46 3.82 15.26 8.37
CA ARG A 46 5.21 15.03 8.83
C ARG A 46 5.26 14.60 10.29
N ILE A 47 4.49 15.28 11.17
CA ILE A 47 4.43 14.93 12.59
C ILE A 47 3.79 13.55 12.79
N ALA A 48 2.69 13.26 12.06
CA ALA A 48 2.04 11.96 12.12
C ALA A 48 2.97 10.82 11.70
N TRP A 49 3.79 11.03 10.66
CA TRP A 49 4.81 10.06 10.25
C TRP A 49 5.90 9.88 11.30
N ALA A 50 6.39 10.97 11.88
CA ALA A 50 7.40 10.89 12.94
C ALA A 50 6.90 10.10 14.16
N GLU A 51 5.67 10.33 14.58
CA GLU A 51 5.06 9.58 15.68
C GLU A 51 4.80 8.11 15.30
N LEU A 52 4.36 7.85 14.06
CA LEU A 52 4.21 6.50 13.55
C LEU A 52 5.54 5.73 13.58
N THR A 53 6.64 6.37 13.16
CA THR A 53 7.97 5.76 13.20
C THR A 53 8.38 5.41 14.63
N ARG A 54 8.21 6.33 15.58
CA ARG A 54 8.48 6.06 16.99
C ARG A 54 7.65 4.90 17.55
N PHE A 55 6.37 4.85 17.16
CA PHE A 55 5.48 3.76 17.57
C PHE A 55 5.95 2.43 16.99
N VAL A 56 6.25 2.38 15.70
CA VAL A 56 6.77 1.20 15.00
C VAL A 56 8.01 0.65 15.69
N ASP A 57 8.98 1.52 15.98
CA ASP A 57 10.23 1.15 16.67
C ASP A 57 9.96 0.66 18.09
N SER A 58 9.10 1.36 18.86
CA SER A 58 8.80 1.01 20.25
C SER A 58 8.05 -0.33 20.39
N GLN A 59 7.26 -0.72 19.39
CA GLN A 59 6.48 -1.95 19.38
C GLN A 59 7.21 -3.09 18.62
N GLY A 60 8.42 -2.85 18.11
CA GLY A 60 9.15 -3.84 17.33
C GLY A 60 8.38 -4.32 16.09
N ILE A 61 7.64 -3.41 15.44
CA ILE A 61 6.90 -3.73 14.20
C ILE A 61 7.92 -3.96 13.09
N ARG A 62 7.75 -5.06 12.36
CA ARG A 62 8.63 -5.43 11.25
C ARG A 62 7.96 -5.32 9.89
N LEU A 63 6.62 -5.34 9.84
CA LEU A 63 5.84 -5.11 8.62
C LEU A 63 4.72 -4.10 8.89
N LEU A 64 4.73 -3.00 8.14
CA LEU A 64 3.56 -2.14 7.96
C LEU A 64 2.80 -2.60 6.74
N PHE A 65 1.48 -2.70 6.83
CA PHE A 65 0.64 -3.03 5.68
C PHE A 65 -0.70 -2.30 5.73
N GLY A 66 -1.45 -2.37 4.65
CA GLY A 66 -2.80 -1.80 4.59
C GLY A 66 -3.28 -1.63 3.16
N CYS A 67 -4.45 -1.01 3.01
CA CYS A 67 -5.05 -0.72 1.71
C CYS A 67 -4.80 0.75 1.34
N THR A 68 -4.18 0.99 0.18
CA THR A 68 -3.99 2.34 -0.35
C THR A 68 -4.96 2.59 -1.49
N SER A 69 -5.78 3.65 -1.35
CA SER A 69 -6.90 3.92 -2.23
C SER A 69 -6.58 4.95 -3.31
N PHE A 70 -7.13 4.70 -4.49
CA PHE A 70 -7.23 5.60 -5.64
C PHE A 70 -8.68 6.10 -5.73
N LYS A 71 -8.88 7.37 -6.04
CA LYS A 71 -10.21 7.96 -6.10
C LYS A 71 -10.94 7.55 -7.38
N GLY A 72 -12.09 6.90 -7.22
CA GLY A 72 -12.93 6.40 -8.32
C GLY A 72 -12.72 4.92 -8.59
N THR A 73 -13.62 4.33 -9.37
CA THR A 73 -13.67 2.88 -9.68
C THR A 73 -13.32 2.56 -11.14
N ASP A 74 -12.98 3.56 -11.96
CA ASP A 74 -12.57 3.35 -13.35
C ASP A 74 -11.05 3.11 -13.44
N PRO A 75 -10.59 1.89 -13.74
CA PRO A 75 -9.17 1.57 -13.82
C PRO A 75 -8.44 2.29 -14.96
N ARG A 76 -9.18 2.74 -15.98
CA ARG A 76 -8.59 3.45 -17.13
C ARG A 76 -7.92 4.75 -16.74
N ALA A 77 -8.35 5.38 -15.65
CA ALA A 77 -7.72 6.58 -15.11
C ALA A 77 -6.31 6.31 -14.54
N PHE A 78 -5.95 5.05 -14.26
CA PHE A 78 -4.74 4.67 -13.56
C PHE A 78 -3.86 3.67 -14.31
N LEU A 79 -4.11 3.43 -15.61
CA LEU A 79 -3.39 2.43 -16.40
C LEU A 79 -1.86 2.57 -16.30
N GLY A 80 -1.34 3.80 -16.44
CA GLY A 80 0.10 4.04 -16.32
C GLY A 80 0.63 3.78 -14.92
N THR A 81 -0.16 4.12 -13.88
CA THR A 81 0.22 3.86 -12.50
C THR A 81 0.24 2.36 -12.22
N PHE A 82 -0.79 1.61 -12.63
CA PHE A 82 -0.84 0.16 -12.43
C PHE A 82 0.24 -0.58 -13.22
N ALA A 83 0.55 -0.11 -14.44
CA ALA A 83 1.68 -0.65 -15.20
C ALA A 83 3.03 -0.43 -14.49
N LEU A 84 3.25 0.75 -13.93
CA LEU A 84 4.44 1.06 -13.13
C LEU A 84 4.52 0.18 -11.88
N LEU A 85 3.40 0.01 -11.16
CA LEU A 85 3.34 -0.87 -9.99
C LEU A 85 3.64 -2.33 -10.35
N ALA A 86 3.08 -2.81 -11.46
CA ALA A 86 3.31 -4.16 -11.96
C ALA A 86 4.77 -4.42 -12.34
N GLN A 87 5.45 -3.42 -12.87
CA GLN A 87 6.82 -3.54 -13.34
C GLN A 87 7.84 -3.47 -12.20
N ASP A 88 7.67 -2.51 -11.27
CA ASP A 88 8.74 -2.10 -10.36
C ASP A 88 8.44 -2.43 -8.88
N HIS A 89 7.16 -2.71 -8.51
CA HIS A 89 6.76 -2.66 -7.10
C HIS A 89 5.86 -3.81 -6.64
N LEU A 90 5.87 -4.95 -7.34
CA LEU A 90 5.08 -6.09 -6.88
C LEU A 90 5.64 -6.70 -5.59
N ALA A 91 4.73 -7.23 -4.79
CA ALA A 91 5.06 -7.95 -3.57
C ALA A 91 6.03 -9.11 -3.84
N PRO A 92 7.00 -9.38 -2.94
CA PRO A 92 7.83 -10.58 -2.99
C PRO A 92 6.95 -11.84 -3.04
N ARG A 93 7.39 -12.87 -3.74
CA ARG A 93 6.64 -14.14 -3.89
C ARG A 93 6.22 -14.74 -2.54
N ALA A 94 7.07 -14.59 -1.53
CA ALA A 94 6.83 -15.10 -0.18
C ALA A 94 5.61 -14.43 0.47
N TRP A 95 5.38 -13.13 0.21
CA TRP A 95 4.38 -12.29 0.86
C TRP A 95 3.22 -11.88 -0.04
N HIS A 96 3.22 -12.35 -1.28
CA HIS A 96 2.29 -11.91 -2.31
C HIS A 96 0.82 -12.17 -1.92
N PRO A 97 -0.02 -11.12 -1.77
CA PRO A 97 -1.44 -11.27 -1.50
C PRO A 97 -2.16 -11.91 -2.68
N THR A 98 -3.09 -12.80 -2.41
CA THR A 98 -3.95 -13.39 -3.45
C THR A 98 -5.31 -12.67 -3.51
N VAL A 99 -6.04 -12.86 -4.60
CA VAL A 99 -7.39 -12.30 -4.76
C VAL A 99 -8.35 -12.98 -3.78
N ALA A 100 -9.11 -12.17 -3.03
CA ALA A 100 -10.22 -12.63 -2.20
C ALA A 100 -11.51 -11.85 -2.46
N ALA A 101 -11.43 -10.64 -2.98
CA ALA A 101 -12.60 -9.83 -3.34
C ALA A 101 -13.23 -10.31 -4.65
N ASP A 102 -14.56 -10.08 -4.79
CA ASP A 102 -15.33 -10.48 -5.97
C ASP A 102 -14.99 -9.65 -7.22
N GLU A 103 -14.63 -8.38 -7.05
CA GLU A 103 -14.38 -7.47 -8.16
C GLU A 103 -12.95 -6.90 -8.06
N VAL A 104 -12.10 -7.29 -9.01
CA VAL A 104 -10.70 -6.89 -9.05
C VAL A 104 -10.25 -6.49 -10.45
N VAL A 105 -9.23 -5.66 -10.50
CA VAL A 105 -8.51 -5.26 -11.71
C VAL A 105 -7.11 -5.86 -11.65
N ARG A 106 -6.82 -6.87 -12.46
CA ARG A 106 -5.50 -7.49 -12.53
C ARG A 106 -4.57 -6.65 -13.39
N PHE A 107 -3.41 -6.32 -12.88
CA PHE A 107 -2.46 -5.47 -13.62
C PHE A 107 -1.95 -6.14 -14.89
N ALA A 108 -1.80 -7.47 -14.88
CA ALA A 108 -1.38 -8.23 -16.05
C ALA A 108 -2.37 -8.21 -17.22
N GLU A 109 -3.64 -7.86 -16.95
CA GLU A 109 -4.70 -7.77 -17.96
C GLU A 109 -4.83 -6.35 -18.54
N LEU A 110 -4.15 -5.38 -17.93
CA LEU A 110 -4.13 -4.00 -18.40
C LEU A 110 -3.04 -3.86 -19.46
N GLY A 111 -3.41 -3.38 -20.65
CA GLY A 111 -2.45 -3.05 -21.69
C GLY A 111 -1.43 -2.02 -21.21
N SER A 112 -0.17 -2.20 -21.58
CA SER A 112 0.94 -1.28 -21.21
C SER A 112 1.13 -0.18 -22.25
N ASP A 113 0.08 0.34 -22.86
CA ASP A 113 0.17 1.25 -24.00
C ASP A 113 0.77 2.60 -23.61
N GLY A 114 2.11 2.67 -23.70
CA GLY A 114 2.86 3.91 -23.95
C GLY A 114 2.76 5.05 -22.94
N LEU A 115 2.16 4.84 -21.76
CA LEU A 115 2.00 5.89 -20.74
C LEU A 115 3.34 6.18 -20.07
N GLY A 116 3.78 7.43 -20.15
CA GLY A 116 5.05 7.87 -19.57
C GLY A 116 5.11 7.71 -18.05
N ARG A 117 6.29 7.38 -17.51
CA ARG A 117 6.52 7.28 -16.05
C ARG A 117 6.07 8.54 -15.29
N LYS A 118 6.16 9.71 -15.90
CA LYS A 118 5.73 10.99 -15.31
C LYS A 118 4.21 11.02 -15.07
N ASP A 119 3.43 10.55 -16.03
CA ASP A 119 1.96 10.51 -15.92
C ASP A 119 1.52 9.47 -14.90
N ALA A 120 2.19 8.32 -14.85
CA ALA A 120 1.98 7.30 -13.84
C ALA A 120 2.14 7.85 -12.41
N LEU A 121 3.15 8.67 -12.17
CA LEU A 121 3.42 9.27 -10.87
C LEU A 121 2.41 10.37 -10.49
N GLN A 122 1.84 11.09 -11.46
CA GLN A 122 0.85 12.15 -11.17
C GLN A 122 -0.44 11.59 -10.58
N HIS A 123 -0.87 10.40 -11.03
CA HIS A 123 -2.11 9.75 -10.57
C HIS A 123 -1.89 8.83 -9.37
N MET A 124 -0.66 8.68 -8.92
CA MET A 124 -0.32 7.87 -7.76
C MET A 124 -0.67 8.61 -6.46
N PRO A 125 -1.43 7.99 -5.54
CA PRO A 125 -1.70 8.57 -4.23
C PRO A 125 -0.41 8.96 -3.49
N PRO A 126 -0.35 10.15 -2.86
CA PRO A 126 0.87 10.63 -2.19
C PRO A 126 1.42 9.65 -1.15
N LEU A 127 0.52 9.05 -0.36
CA LEU A 127 0.90 8.06 0.65
C LEU A 127 1.54 6.82 0.02
N LEU A 128 0.97 6.29 -1.07
CA LEU A 128 1.54 5.16 -1.79
C LEU A 128 2.96 5.49 -2.29
N ARG A 129 3.12 6.69 -2.87
CA ARG A 129 4.44 7.14 -3.33
C ARG A 129 5.48 7.13 -2.21
N THR A 130 5.10 7.58 -1.01
CA THR A 130 5.98 7.56 0.16
C THR A 130 6.37 6.13 0.54
N TYR A 131 5.41 5.20 0.59
CA TYR A 131 5.69 3.78 0.84
C TYR A 131 6.67 3.19 -0.18
N LEU A 132 6.44 3.46 -1.48
CA LEU A 132 7.30 2.92 -2.54
C LEU A 132 8.73 3.49 -2.49
N LEU A 133 8.90 4.77 -2.11
CA LEU A 133 10.22 5.38 -1.91
C LEU A 133 10.99 4.73 -0.75
N MET A 134 10.28 4.19 0.24
CA MET A 134 10.88 3.46 1.36
C MET A 134 11.15 1.98 1.05
N GLY A 135 10.88 1.52 -0.17
CA GLY A 135 11.05 0.11 -0.55
C GLY A 135 9.78 -0.73 -0.37
N GLY A 136 8.63 -0.08 -0.21
CA GLY A 136 7.34 -0.74 -0.14
C GLY A 136 6.94 -1.42 -1.45
N TRP A 137 6.00 -2.33 -1.35
CA TRP A 137 5.48 -3.16 -2.44
C TRP A 137 3.95 -3.24 -2.40
N VAL A 138 3.35 -3.71 -3.49
CA VAL A 138 1.89 -3.80 -3.65
C VAL A 138 1.44 -5.16 -4.18
N SER A 139 0.13 -5.44 -4.08
CA SER A 139 -0.53 -6.55 -4.77
C SER A 139 -0.43 -6.42 -6.30
N ASP A 140 -0.61 -7.53 -7.02
CA ASP A 140 -0.66 -7.57 -8.50
C ASP A 140 -2.03 -7.19 -9.07
N HIS A 141 -2.94 -6.75 -8.21
CA HIS A 141 -4.30 -6.36 -8.55
C HIS A 141 -4.80 -5.25 -7.63
N ALA A 142 -5.74 -4.48 -8.13
CA ALA A 142 -6.53 -3.55 -7.35
C ALA A 142 -7.94 -4.12 -7.10
N VAL A 143 -8.47 -3.90 -5.93
CA VAL A 143 -9.87 -4.22 -5.59
C VAL A 143 -10.76 -3.03 -5.94
N VAL A 144 -11.95 -3.30 -6.47
CA VAL A 144 -12.97 -2.28 -6.76
C VAL A 144 -13.89 -2.15 -5.55
N ASP A 145 -13.74 -1.08 -4.78
CA ASP A 145 -14.63 -0.76 -3.67
C ASP A 145 -15.70 0.25 -4.11
N ARG A 146 -16.87 -0.26 -4.47
CA ARG A 146 -18.00 0.58 -4.94
C ARG A 146 -18.62 1.39 -3.82
N HIS A 147 -18.56 0.91 -2.57
CA HIS A 147 -19.11 1.63 -1.42
C HIS A 147 -18.33 2.89 -1.11
N MET A 148 -17.01 2.79 -1.17
CA MET A 148 -16.11 3.93 -0.95
C MET A 148 -15.84 4.72 -2.23
N ASN A 149 -16.32 4.23 -3.38
CA ASN A 149 -16.02 4.78 -4.70
C ASN A 149 -14.51 4.91 -4.93
N THR A 150 -13.78 3.81 -4.70
CA THR A 150 -12.32 3.74 -4.84
C THR A 150 -11.90 2.45 -5.53
N LEU A 151 -10.70 2.49 -6.11
CA LEU A 151 -9.85 1.32 -6.30
C LEU A 151 -8.82 1.32 -5.18
N HIS A 152 -8.47 0.16 -4.64
CA HIS A 152 -7.36 0.10 -3.69
C HIS A 152 -6.44 -1.08 -3.96
N VAL A 153 -5.17 -0.89 -3.61
CA VAL A 153 -4.13 -1.93 -3.66
C VAL A 153 -3.71 -2.29 -2.25
N PHE A 154 -3.38 -3.56 -2.02
CA PHE A 154 -2.66 -3.94 -0.81
C PHE A 154 -1.25 -3.35 -0.90
N THR A 155 -0.80 -2.75 0.18
CA THR A 155 0.55 -2.17 0.29
C THR A 155 1.24 -2.76 1.50
N GLY A 156 2.49 -3.17 1.34
CA GLY A 156 3.34 -3.65 2.44
C GLY A 156 4.68 -2.93 2.44
N LEU A 157 5.24 -2.77 3.63
CA LEU A 157 6.56 -2.18 3.86
C LEU A 157 7.27 -2.95 4.96
N GLU A 158 8.32 -3.66 4.61
CA GLU A 158 9.20 -4.33 5.56
C GLU A 158 10.13 -3.30 6.18
N ILE A 159 10.03 -3.09 7.51
CA ILE A 159 10.76 -2.03 8.21
C ILE A 159 12.28 -2.22 8.12
N ASP A 160 12.72 -3.47 8.18
CA ASP A 160 14.16 -3.78 8.08
C ASP A 160 14.74 -3.49 6.69
N ALA A 161 13.90 -3.43 5.65
CA ALA A 161 14.29 -3.12 4.28
C ALA A 161 14.31 -1.60 3.97
N VAL A 162 13.83 -0.76 4.89
CA VAL A 162 13.81 0.71 4.71
C VAL A 162 15.24 1.23 4.71
N PRO A 163 15.70 1.92 3.65
CA PRO A 163 17.05 2.49 3.62
C PRO A 163 17.28 3.51 4.75
N ASP A 164 18.46 3.53 5.34
CA ASP A 164 18.80 4.45 6.44
C ASP A 164 18.56 5.92 6.10
N LEU A 165 18.84 6.32 4.86
CA LEU A 165 18.56 7.67 4.37
C LEU A 165 17.06 8.01 4.35
N ALA A 166 16.19 7.04 4.14
CA ALA A 166 14.75 7.24 4.19
C ALA A 166 14.24 7.35 5.63
N ARG A 167 14.90 6.71 6.59
CA ARG A 167 14.57 6.82 8.02
C ARG A 167 14.88 8.20 8.61
N ILE A 168 15.84 8.93 8.03
CA ILE A 168 16.26 10.27 8.52
C ILE A 168 15.31 11.38 8.02
N HIS A 169 14.54 11.14 6.97
CA HIS A 169 13.66 12.12 6.33
C HIS A 169 12.18 11.94 6.66
N ILE A 170 11.85 11.04 7.56
CA ILE A 170 10.55 10.85 8.17
C ILE A 170 10.59 11.42 9.59
#